data_a82f2eecbf0814a96aef511ef49babca
#
_entry.id   a82f2eecbf0814a96aef511ef49babca
#
_cell.length_a   1.000
_cell.length_b   1.000
_cell.length_c   1.000
_cell.angle_alpha   90.00
_cell.angle_beta   90.00
_cell.angle_gamma   90.00
#
_symmetry.space_group_name_H-M   'P 1'
#
loop_
_entity.id
_entity.type
_entity.pdbx_description
1 polymer ?
#
loop_
_entity_poly.entity_id
_entity_poly.type
_entity_poly.pdbx_seq_one_letter_code
_entity_poly.pdbx_strand_id
1 'polypeptide(L)'
;LHVRSRRQRQMCIRDSPNVGKSTLINALIGTQIAIASSRPETTRKAIRGILTTDNAQIVLVDTPGIHRPRTLLGQRLNDVVDESLADVDAVAFLLPGNQEIGPGDKRILSRLRSDFAVKRDDGTFKWKVPLVAIVTKIDELSRDGLINKLIEINEFADFTDIVPVSALKHDNLAEVKNVLIENMPEGPQMYPAEQITEERPEETIAELVRGAFLEELDDELPHSLAVVVDSIEYPEDNDSGEAYDGKAHVIVSIYVERDSQKPIIIGKGAEHLVRVKKKLRTPVNRIVGQKAKLDLHVKVAKGWQSDPKQLEKLGF
;
A
#
# COMPACT_ATOMS: atom_id res chain seq x y z
N LEU A 1 14.14 32.15 5.11
CA LEU A 1 13.34 31.05 5.68
C LEU A 1 13.97 29.74 5.21
N HIS A 2 14.83 29.13 6.07
CA HIS A 2 15.32 27.79 5.81
C HIS A 2 14.17 26.82 6.10
N VAL A 3 13.55 26.31 5.07
CA VAL A 3 12.66 25.18 5.16
C VAL A 3 13.54 24.01 5.62
N ARG A 4 13.36 23.54 6.85
CA ARG A 4 13.97 22.29 7.32
C ARG A 4 13.32 21.16 6.58
N SER A 5 13.89 20.80 5.45
CA SER A 5 13.50 19.64 4.69
C SER A 5 14.17 18.43 5.33
N ARG A 6 13.41 17.40 5.66
CA ARG A 6 13.91 16.18 6.27
C ARG A 6 13.80 15.04 5.27
N ARG A 7 14.89 14.34 5.04
CA ARG A 7 15.01 13.21 4.11
C ARG A 7 14.41 11.97 4.74
N GLN A 8 13.46 11.24 4.03
CA GLN A 8 12.84 10.14 4.76
C GLN A 8 12.12 9.10 3.96
N ARG A 9 12.39 7.86 4.33
CA ARG A 9 11.62 6.70 3.94
C ARG A 9 11.13 6.02 5.19
N GLN A 10 9.82 5.91 5.32
CA GLN A 10 9.22 5.13 6.38
C GLN A 10 8.61 3.87 5.83
N MET A 11 8.61 2.84 6.68
CA MET A 11 8.05 1.59 6.29
C MET A 11 7.15 1.04 7.38
N CYS A 12 5.97 0.59 6.97
CA CYS A 12 5.05 -0.12 7.84
C CYS A 12 5.16 -1.61 7.55
N ILE A 13 5.51 -2.40 8.57
CA ILE A 13 5.64 -3.84 8.41
C ILE A 13 4.69 -4.56 9.35
N ARG A 14 3.81 -5.37 8.76
CA ARG A 14 3.10 -6.43 9.48
C ARG A 14 2.65 -7.52 8.54
N ASP A 15 2.73 -8.77 9.04
CA ASP A 15 2.37 -9.98 8.31
C ASP A 15 0.87 -10.37 8.44
N SER A 16 0.08 -9.68 9.25
CA SER A 16 -1.34 -9.99 9.33
C SER A 16 -2.16 -9.12 8.40
N PRO A 17 -3.15 -9.71 7.71
CA PRO A 17 -4.08 -8.94 6.89
C PRO A 17 -4.85 -7.93 7.75
N ASN A 18 -5.22 -6.81 7.16
CA ASN A 18 -6.15 -5.84 7.76
C ASN A 18 -5.64 -5.05 8.98
N VAL A 19 -4.34 -4.82 9.09
CA VAL A 19 -3.79 -3.92 10.14
C VAL A 19 -4.10 -2.44 9.89
N GLY A 20 -4.59 -2.10 8.70
CA GLY A 20 -4.91 -0.73 8.32
C GLY A 20 -3.75 0.05 7.70
N LYS A 21 -2.68 -0.62 7.21
CA LYS A 21 -1.49 0.03 6.63
C LYS A 21 -1.82 0.96 5.47
N SER A 22 -2.39 0.43 4.39
CA SER A 22 -2.78 1.22 3.21
C SER A 22 -3.87 2.25 3.54
N THR A 23 -4.79 1.93 4.47
CA THR A 23 -5.79 2.89 4.95
C THR A 23 -5.14 4.07 5.67
N LEU A 24 -4.16 3.80 6.53
CA LEU A 24 -3.43 4.85 7.23
C LEU A 24 -2.63 5.74 6.26
N ILE A 25 -1.91 5.14 5.31
CA ILE A 25 -1.15 5.88 4.30
C ILE A 25 -2.07 6.78 3.49
N ASN A 26 -3.19 6.25 2.99
CA ASN A 26 -4.19 7.04 2.25
C ASN A 26 -4.75 8.20 3.10
N ALA A 27 -5.01 7.97 4.40
CA ALA A 27 -5.50 9.00 5.32
C ALA A 27 -4.45 10.09 5.60
N LEU A 28 -3.18 9.71 5.74
CA LEU A 28 -2.07 10.65 5.94
C LEU A 28 -1.81 11.52 4.71
N ILE A 29 -1.86 10.92 3.51
CA ILE A 29 -1.67 11.62 2.23
C ILE A 29 -2.92 12.45 1.86
N GLY A 30 -4.12 12.03 2.31
CA GLY A 30 -5.39 12.70 1.99
C GLY A 30 -5.99 12.27 0.65
N THR A 31 -5.42 11.28 -0.02
CA THR A 31 -5.94 10.69 -1.26
C THR A 31 -5.63 9.19 -1.34
N GLN A 32 -6.38 8.47 -2.17
CA GLN A 32 -6.17 7.03 -2.35
C GLN A 32 -5.02 6.79 -3.33
N ILE A 33 -3.89 6.31 -2.82
CA ILE A 33 -2.72 5.88 -3.60
C ILE A 33 -2.48 4.37 -3.46
N ALA A 34 -2.93 3.75 -2.37
CA ALA A 34 -2.78 2.33 -2.10
C ALA A 34 -4.15 1.64 -1.96
N ILE A 35 -4.20 0.34 -2.24
CA ILE A 35 -5.43 -0.45 -2.06
C ILE A 35 -5.70 -0.64 -0.57
N ALA A 36 -6.80 -0.10 -0.08
CA ALA A 36 -7.33 -0.39 1.25
C ALA A 36 -8.42 -1.47 1.11
N SER A 37 -8.13 -2.71 1.43
CA SER A 37 -9.07 -3.82 1.38
C SER A 37 -9.04 -4.62 2.68
N SER A 38 -10.16 -5.29 2.99
CA SER A 38 -10.24 -6.23 4.11
C SER A 38 -9.56 -7.57 3.83
N ARG A 39 -9.10 -7.81 2.62
CA ARG A 39 -8.49 -9.09 2.21
C ARG A 39 -6.97 -9.11 2.43
N PRO A 40 -6.37 -10.27 2.70
CA PRO A 40 -4.91 -10.40 2.81
C PRO A 40 -4.22 -10.19 1.46
N GLU A 41 -2.91 -9.91 1.50
CA GLU A 41 -2.04 -9.77 0.31
C GLU A 41 -2.53 -8.74 -0.72
N THR A 42 -3.02 -7.59 -0.22
CA THR A 42 -3.54 -6.52 -1.08
C THR A 42 -2.45 -5.78 -1.82
N THR A 43 -1.31 -5.55 -1.20
CA THR A 43 -0.19 -4.80 -1.76
C THR A 43 0.79 -5.76 -2.43
N ARG A 44 1.12 -5.55 -3.71
CA ARG A 44 2.07 -6.37 -4.47
C ARG A 44 3.30 -5.61 -4.95
N LYS A 45 3.26 -4.30 -4.92
CA LYS A 45 4.39 -3.41 -5.19
C LYS A 45 4.62 -2.54 -3.97
N ALA A 46 5.84 -2.11 -3.75
CA ALA A 46 6.09 -1.06 -2.77
C ALA A 46 5.51 0.25 -3.30
N ILE A 47 4.42 0.72 -2.70
CA ILE A 47 3.80 1.99 -3.08
C ILE A 47 4.39 3.09 -2.21
N ARG A 48 4.92 4.15 -2.83
CA ARG A 48 5.50 5.29 -2.14
C ARG A 48 4.55 6.47 -2.13
N GLY A 49 4.07 6.82 -0.94
CA GLY A 49 3.28 8.02 -0.71
C GLY A 49 4.14 9.15 -0.18
N ILE A 50 4.03 10.33 -0.77
CA ILE A 50 4.81 11.51 -0.39
C ILE A 50 3.90 12.46 0.38
N LEU A 51 4.22 12.66 1.66
CA LEU A 51 3.55 13.61 2.52
C LEU A 51 4.44 14.84 2.68
N THR A 52 4.05 15.96 2.08
CA THR A 52 4.74 17.23 2.22
C THR A 52 3.97 18.15 3.18
N THR A 53 4.69 18.74 4.12
CA THR A 53 4.20 19.76 5.05
C THR A 53 5.09 21.01 4.91
N ASP A 54 4.76 22.12 5.59
CA ASP A 54 5.52 23.36 5.52
C ASP A 54 6.99 23.20 5.94
N ASN A 55 7.29 22.21 6.78
CA ASN A 55 8.63 22.05 7.40
C ASN A 55 9.22 20.64 7.23
N ALA A 56 8.53 19.72 6.56
CA ALA A 56 9.00 18.34 6.41
C ALA A 56 8.42 17.67 5.17
N GLN A 57 9.13 16.66 4.68
CA GLN A 57 8.64 15.76 3.64
C GLN A 57 8.92 14.31 4.07
N ILE A 58 7.89 13.49 4.11
CA ILE A 58 7.96 12.08 4.50
C ILE A 58 7.58 11.21 3.31
N VAL A 59 8.42 10.24 3.00
CA VAL A 59 8.08 9.18 2.03
C VAL A 59 7.60 7.96 2.80
N LEU A 60 6.30 7.69 2.72
CA LEU A 60 5.66 6.53 3.33
C LEU A 60 5.68 5.36 2.35
N VAL A 61 6.26 4.24 2.72
CA VAL A 61 6.35 3.07 1.85
C VAL A 61 5.35 2.01 2.30
N ASP A 62 4.32 1.75 1.47
CA ASP A 62 3.40 0.62 1.64
C ASP A 62 4.01 -0.61 0.98
N THR A 63 4.40 -1.61 1.79
CA THR A 63 5.02 -2.83 1.31
C THR A 63 4.07 -4.01 1.33
N PRO A 64 4.30 -5.02 0.47
CA PRO A 64 3.65 -6.32 0.61
C PRO A 64 3.81 -6.90 2.02
N GLY A 65 2.84 -7.70 2.47
CA GLY A 65 2.96 -8.45 3.72
C GLY A 65 4.07 -9.51 3.63
N ILE A 66 4.81 -9.70 4.72
CA ILE A 66 5.85 -10.74 4.80
C ILE A 66 5.18 -12.08 5.07
N HIS A 67 5.30 -13.03 4.15
CA HIS A 67 4.75 -14.38 4.30
C HIS A 67 5.73 -15.44 3.77
N ARG A 68 5.44 -16.71 4.04
CA ARG A 68 6.22 -17.80 3.45
C ARG A 68 5.91 -17.91 1.96
N PRO A 69 6.86 -17.68 1.05
CA PRO A 69 6.59 -17.72 -0.37
C PRO A 69 6.27 -19.15 -0.83
N ARG A 70 5.20 -19.31 -1.59
CA ARG A 70 4.81 -20.58 -2.23
C ARG A 70 4.98 -20.55 -3.74
N THR A 71 5.14 -19.38 -4.31
CA THR A 71 5.30 -19.14 -5.75
C THR A 71 6.50 -18.22 -5.99
N LEU A 72 6.97 -18.14 -7.23
CA LEU A 72 8.02 -17.19 -7.60
C LEU A 72 7.55 -15.73 -7.38
N LEU A 73 6.28 -15.44 -7.63
CA LEU A 73 5.70 -14.15 -7.28
C LEU A 73 5.88 -13.84 -5.79
N GLY A 74 5.54 -14.80 -4.91
CA GLY A 74 5.71 -14.61 -3.47
C GLY A 74 7.16 -14.37 -3.05
N GLN A 75 8.14 -15.00 -3.74
CA GLN A 75 9.56 -14.71 -3.51
C GLN A 75 9.91 -13.27 -3.90
N ARG A 76 9.53 -12.83 -5.11
CA ARG A 76 9.76 -11.45 -5.56
C ARG A 76 9.11 -10.40 -4.66
N LEU A 77 7.91 -10.69 -4.12
CA LEU A 77 7.27 -9.80 -3.15
C LEU A 77 8.09 -9.65 -1.85
N ASN A 78 8.69 -10.73 -1.36
CA ASN A 78 9.59 -10.64 -0.21
C ASN A 78 10.87 -9.86 -0.54
N ASP A 79 11.45 -10.05 -1.74
CA ASP A 79 12.63 -9.30 -2.19
C ASP A 79 12.33 -7.79 -2.23
N VAL A 80 11.15 -7.39 -2.73
CA VAL A 80 10.68 -5.98 -2.71
C VAL A 80 10.61 -5.43 -1.29
N VAL A 81 10.16 -6.24 -0.33
CA VAL A 81 10.15 -5.83 1.09
C VAL A 81 11.58 -5.63 1.59
N ASP A 82 12.48 -6.57 1.30
CA ASP A 82 13.87 -6.51 1.76
C ASP A 82 14.62 -5.30 1.19
N GLU A 83 14.49 -5.05 -0.10
CA GLU A 83 15.03 -3.86 -0.75
C GLU A 83 14.47 -2.57 -0.16
N SER A 84 13.17 -2.55 0.10
CA SER A 84 12.53 -1.37 0.67
C SER A 84 12.95 -1.10 2.11
N LEU A 85 13.28 -2.16 2.88
CA LEU A 85 13.79 -2.05 4.27
C LEU A 85 15.25 -1.59 4.33
N ALA A 86 16.05 -1.83 3.31
CA ALA A 86 17.51 -1.63 3.37
C ALA A 86 17.92 -0.17 3.63
N ASP A 87 17.07 0.81 3.29
CA ASP A 87 17.40 2.23 3.32
C ASP A 87 16.25 3.07 3.92
N VAL A 88 15.85 2.75 5.17
CA VAL A 88 14.80 3.48 5.89
C VAL A 88 15.39 4.27 7.05
N ASP A 89 14.84 5.47 7.28
CA ASP A 89 15.23 6.36 8.38
C ASP A 89 14.43 6.08 9.67
N ALA A 90 13.23 5.47 9.54
CA ALA A 90 12.41 5.02 10.67
C ALA A 90 11.48 3.88 10.24
N VAL A 91 11.07 3.07 11.21
CA VAL A 91 10.11 1.98 11.01
C VAL A 91 8.85 2.27 11.79
N ALA A 92 7.70 2.24 11.11
CA ALA A 92 6.40 2.26 11.74
C ALA A 92 5.84 0.83 11.87
N PHE A 93 5.66 0.36 13.09
CA PHE A 93 5.11 -0.96 13.39
C PHE A 93 3.62 -0.84 13.73
N LEU A 94 2.75 -1.31 12.84
CA LEU A 94 1.31 -1.20 13.01
C LEU A 94 0.76 -2.36 13.84
N LEU A 95 0.01 -2.04 14.87
CA LEU A 95 -0.64 -2.98 15.78
C LEU A 95 -2.14 -2.62 15.87
N PRO A 96 -3.08 -3.45 15.36
CA PRO A 96 -4.48 -3.14 15.51
C PRO A 96 -4.92 -3.26 16.97
N GLY A 97 -5.67 -2.27 17.42
CA GLY A 97 -6.20 -2.25 18.79
C GLY A 97 -7.13 -3.41 19.09
N ASN A 98 -7.92 -3.84 18.10
CA ASN A 98 -8.91 -4.91 18.21
C ASN A 98 -8.36 -6.35 18.09
N GLN A 99 -7.03 -6.54 18.10
CA GLN A 99 -6.39 -7.86 17.99
C GLN A 99 -5.31 -8.00 19.08
N GLU A 100 -5.12 -9.20 19.59
CA GLU A 100 -4.02 -9.53 20.50
C GLU A 100 -2.68 -9.57 19.76
N ILE A 101 -1.59 -9.32 20.47
CA ILE A 101 -0.23 -9.46 19.94
C ILE A 101 0.08 -10.95 19.76
N GLY A 102 0.13 -11.38 18.51
CA GLY A 102 0.24 -12.79 18.16
C GLY A 102 1.66 -13.24 17.78
N PRO A 103 1.80 -14.53 17.41
CA PRO A 103 3.08 -15.09 16.94
C PRO A 103 3.62 -14.39 15.67
N GLY A 104 2.74 -13.85 14.81
CA GLY A 104 3.11 -13.05 13.63
C GLY A 104 3.87 -11.79 14.03
N ASP A 105 3.32 -11.03 14.98
CA ASP A 105 3.93 -9.80 15.46
C ASP A 105 5.29 -10.04 16.12
N LYS A 106 5.41 -11.12 16.90
CA LYS A 106 6.68 -11.56 17.52
C LYS A 106 7.74 -11.91 16.48
N ARG A 107 7.34 -12.57 15.38
CA ARG A 107 8.24 -12.93 14.28
C ARG A 107 8.75 -11.68 13.56
N ILE A 108 7.87 -10.73 13.27
CA ILE A 108 8.23 -9.47 12.63
C ILE A 108 9.18 -8.67 13.53
N LEU A 109 8.85 -8.54 14.82
CA LEU A 109 9.73 -7.86 15.77
C LEU A 109 11.11 -8.52 15.84
N SER A 110 11.18 -9.88 15.82
CA SER A 110 12.45 -10.62 15.79
C SER A 110 13.26 -10.30 14.54
N ARG A 111 12.61 -10.21 13.37
CA ARG A 111 13.26 -9.82 12.12
C ARG A 111 13.76 -8.38 12.18
N LEU A 112 12.92 -7.43 12.60
CA LEU A 112 13.32 -6.03 12.77
C LEU A 112 14.52 -5.88 13.72
N ARG A 113 14.57 -6.67 14.80
CA ARG A 113 15.73 -6.71 15.70
C ARG A 113 16.99 -7.20 14.99
N SER A 114 16.88 -8.21 14.14
CA SER A 114 18.01 -8.70 13.34
C SER A 114 18.57 -7.64 12.41
N ASP A 115 17.68 -6.89 11.74
CA ASP A 115 18.04 -5.97 10.67
C ASP A 115 18.41 -4.57 11.21
N PHE A 116 17.67 -4.09 12.20
CA PHE A 116 17.73 -2.70 12.69
C PHE A 116 18.16 -2.55 14.15
N ALA A 117 18.59 -3.60 14.85
CA ALA A 117 19.03 -3.46 16.21
C ALA A 117 20.43 -4.02 16.43
N VAL A 118 21.12 -3.50 17.45
CA VAL A 118 22.37 -4.03 17.97
C VAL A 118 22.08 -4.60 19.36
N LYS A 119 22.49 -5.85 19.60
CA LYS A 119 22.38 -6.46 20.92
C LYS A 119 23.44 -5.86 21.83
N ARG A 120 23.06 -5.41 23.02
CA ARG A 120 23.96 -4.90 24.05
C ARG A 120 24.48 -6.04 24.92
N ASP A 121 25.52 -5.78 25.69
CA ASP A 121 26.15 -6.77 26.60
C ASP A 121 25.19 -7.21 27.71
N ASP A 122 24.25 -6.36 28.11
CA ASP A 122 23.19 -6.65 29.09
C ASP A 122 22.04 -7.49 28.52
N GLY A 123 22.11 -7.86 27.22
CA GLY A 123 21.10 -8.64 26.53
C GLY A 123 19.94 -7.81 25.96
N THR A 124 19.88 -6.49 26.21
CA THR A 124 18.93 -5.59 25.62
C THR A 124 19.27 -5.26 24.16
N PHE A 125 18.34 -4.61 23.44
CA PHE A 125 18.57 -4.19 22.06
C PHE A 125 18.57 -2.65 21.96
N LYS A 126 19.48 -2.12 21.13
CA LYS A 126 19.46 -0.71 20.73
C LYS A 126 19.08 -0.62 19.27
N TRP A 127 18.02 0.09 18.97
CA TRP A 127 17.60 0.36 17.59
C TRP A 127 18.58 1.29 16.87
N LYS A 128 18.89 0.98 15.62
CA LYS A 128 19.73 1.82 14.73
C LYS A 128 18.92 2.96 14.14
N VAL A 129 17.61 2.75 13.97
CA VAL A 129 16.61 3.71 13.49
C VAL A 129 15.43 3.73 14.47
N PRO A 130 14.68 4.83 14.59
CA PRO A 130 13.48 4.89 15.40
C PRO A 130 12.47 3.80 15.02
N LEU A 131 11.91 3.14 16.02
CA LEU A 131 10.81 2.18 15.87
C LEU A 131 9.56 2.74 16.55
N VAL A 132 8.60 3.19 15.76
CA VAL A 132 7.35 3.80 16.23
C VAL A 132 6.22 2.78 16.16
N ALA A 133 5.53 2.53 17.28
CA ALA A 133 4.32 1.73 17.28
C ALA A 133 3.11 2.60 16.91
N ILE A 134 2.35 2.19 15.91
CA ILE A 134 1.09 2.83 15.55
C ILE A 134 -0.06 1.89 15.88
N VAL A 135 -0.86 2.25 16.88
CA VAL A 135 -2.02 1.47 17.31
C VAL A 135 -3.21 1.86 16.47
N THR A 136 -3.54 1.03 15.50
CA THR A 136 -4.61 1.30 14.54
C THR A 136 -5.97 0.83 15.03
N LYS A 137 -7.07 1.28 14.37
CA LYS A 137 -8.47 0.88 14.66
C LYS A 137 -8.91 1.15 16.09
N ILE A 138 -8.48 2.25 16.66
CA ILE A 138 -8.87 2.62 18.04
C ILE A 138 -10.36 2.93 18.17
N ASP A 139 -11.03 3.25 17.07
CA ASP A 139 -12.48 3.45 16.97
C ASP A 139 -13.30 2.19 17.28
N GLU A 140 -12.68 1.01 17.29
CA GLU A 140 -13.30 -0.25 17.68
C GLU A 140 -13.10 -0.57 19.19
N LEU A 141 -12.40 0.28 19.94
CA LEU A 141 -12.08 0.07 21.34
C LEU A 141 -12.90 0.98 22.28
N SER A 142 -13.20 0.47 23.47
CA SER A 142 -13.58 1.32 24.59
C SER A 142 -12.36 2.06 25.15
N ARG A 143 -12.59 3.10 25.97
CA ARG A 143 -11.50 3.85 26.61
C ARG A 143 -10.58 2.95 27.45
N ASP A 144 -11.15 2.06 28.25
CA ASP A 144 -10.37 1.13 29.08
C ASP A 144 -9.65 0.08 28.20
N GLY A 145 -10.28 -0.37 27.11
CA GLY A 145 -9.66 -1.26 26.14
C GLY A 145 -8.42 -0.62 25.47
N LEU A 146 -8.50 0.67 25.14
CA LEU A 146 -7.36 1.41 24.60
C LEU A 146 -6.22 1.52 25.61
N ILE A 147 -6.51 1.86 26.87
CA ILE A 147 -5.49 1.94 27.94
C ILE A 147 -4.77 0.59 28.09
N ASN A 148 -5.53 -0.51 28.21
CA ASN A 148 -4.96 -1.84 28.34
C ASN A 148 -4.10 -2.21 27.13
N LYS A 149 -4.54 -1.84 25.91
CA LYS A 149 -3.80 -2.10 24.69
C LYS A 149 -2.48 -1.33 24.61
N LEU A 150 -2.48 -0.08 25.08
CA LEU A 150 -1.25 0.72 25.12
C LEU A 150 -0.24 0.15 26.11
N ILE A 151 -0.71 -0.36 27.28
CA ILE A 151 0.14 -1.04 28.26
C ILE A 151 0.74 -2.33 27.65
N GLU A 152 -0.11 -3.18 27.02
CA GLU A 152 0.34 -4.41 26.35
C GLU A 152 1.43 -4.13 25.30
N ILE A 153 1.26 -3.07 24.50
CA ILE A 153 2.23 -2.69 23.46
C ILE A 153 3.52 -2.17 24.07
N ASN A 154 3.43 -1.37 25.14
CA ASN A 154 4.61 -0.86 25.84
C ASN A 154 5.45 -1.98 26.48
N GLU A 155 4.80 -3.06 26.94
CA GLU A 155 5.49 -4.23 27.48
C GLU A 155 6.05 -5.16 26.37
N PHE A 156 5.53 -5.06 25.16
CA PHE A 156 5.90 -5.93 24.04
C PHE A 156 7.29 -5.63 23.48
N ALA A 157 7.67 -4.34 23.34
CA ALA A 157 8.97 -3.93 22.84
C ALA A 157 9.30 -2.48 23.23
N ASP A 158 10.61 -2.14 23.19
CA ASP A 158 11.11 -0.78 23.36
C ASP A 158 10.83 0.05 22.09
N PHE A 159 9.63 0.58 21.98
CA PHE A 159 9.27 1.53 20.93
C PHE A 159 9.77 2.93 21.29
N THR A 160 10.20 3.69 20.28
CA THR A 160 10.56 5.11 20.44
C THR A 160 9.33 5.91 20.83
N ASP A 161 8.21 5.65 20.18
CA ASP A 161 6.91 6.26 20.44
C ASP A 161 5.78 5.25 20.22
N ILE A 162 4.63 5.48 20.88
CA ILE A 162 3.40 4.69 20.70
C ILE A 162 2.27 5.65 20.43
N VAL A 163 1.68 5.61 19.22
CA VAL A 163 0.65 6.54 18.78
C VAL A 163 -0.63 5.79 18.43
N PRO A 164 -1.73 6.00 19.18
CA PRO A 164 -3.04 5.47 18.83
C PRO A 164 -3.69 6.29 17.71
N VAL A 165 -4.36 5.62 16.74
CA VAL A 165 -4.98 6.28 15.59
C VAL A 165 -6.19 5.52 15.06
N SER A 166 -7.21 6.24 14.60
CA SER A 166 -8.22 5.73 13.68
C SER A 166 -8.09 6.41 12.31
N ALA A 167 -7.53 5.69 11.36
CA ALA A 167 -7.44 6.17 9.98
C ALA A 167 -8.82 6.33 9.34
N LEU A 168 -9.78 5.47 9.70
CA LEU A 168 -11.14 5.49 9.17
C LEU A 168 -11.95 6.70 9.67
N LYS A 169 -11.76 7.08 10.94
CA LYS A 169 -12.45 8.23 11.57
C LYS A 169 -11.63 9.52 11.48
N HIS A 170 -10.43 9.46 10.88
CA HIS A 170 -9.47 10.56 10.87
C HIS A 170 -9.10 11.07 12.26
N ASP A 171 -9.17 10.19 13.27
CA ASP A 171 -8.84 10.54 14.65
C ASP A 171 -7.34 10.36 14.88
N ASN A 172 -6.70 11.37 15.47
CA ASN A 172 -5.28 11.42 15.84
C ASN A 172 -4.26 11.34 14.67
N LEU A 173 -4.68 11.61 13.42
CA LEU A 173 -3.78 11.63 12.27
C LEU A 173 -2.71 12.71 12.36
N ALA A 174 -3.03 13.86 12.96
CA ALA A 174 -2.08 14.96 13.14
C ALA A 174 -0.93 14.53 14.05
N GLU A 175 -1.23 13.82 15.14
CA GLU A 175 -0.23 13.30 16.06
C GLU A 175 0.68 12.26 15.40
N VAL A 176 0.11 11.35 14.59
CA VAL A 176 0.92 10.43 13.80
C VAL A 176 1.91 11.21 12.92
N LYS A 177 1.45 12.25 12.20
CA LYS A 177 2.33 13.09 11.37
C LYS A 177 3.45 13.74 12.20
N ASN A 178 3.11 14.31 13.35
CA ASN A 178 4.08 14.98 14.24
C ASN A 178 5.15 14.00 14.72
N VAL A 179 4.73 12.87 15.30
CA VAL A 179 5.66 11.85 15.80
C VAL A 179 6.55 11.32 14.68
N LEU A 180 5.97 11.09 13.49
CA LEU A 180 6.76 10.68 12.35
C LEU A 180 7.79 11.74 11.96
N ILE A 181 7.44 13.01 11.92
CA ILE A 181 8.35 14.13 11.61
C ILE A 181 9.46 14.27 12.67
N GLU A 182 9.13 14.13 13.95
CA GLU A 182 10.09 14.27 15.05
C GLU A 182 11.16 13.18 15.04
N ASN A 183 10.79 11.97 14.60
CA ASN A 183 11.68 10.82 14.52
C ASN A 183 12.56 10.81 13.25
N MET A 184 12.51 11.86 12.44
CA MET A 184 13.22 11.87 11.17
C MET A 184 14.50 12.72 11.18
N PRO A 185 15.56 12.30 10.45
CA PRO A 185 16.76 13.10 10.31
C PRO A 185 16.51 14.34 9.47
N GLU A 186 17.33 15.37 9.65
CA GLU A 186 17.33 16.56 8.80
C GLU A 186 17.94 16.25 7.43
N GLY A 187 17.34 16.77 6.36
CA GLY A 187 17.82 16.56 5.01
C GLY A 187 17.15 17.47 3.98
N PRO A 188 17.57 17.44 2.71
CA PRO A 188 16.95 18.22 1.65
C PRO A 188 15.60 17.64 1.25
N GLN A 189 14.72 18.49 0.73
CA GLN A 189 13.49 18.04 0.07
C GLN A 189 13.84 17.18 -1.16
N MET A 190 13.20 16.01 -1.29
CA MET A 190 13.49 15.04 -2.34
C MET A 190 12.56 15.16 -3.55
N TYR A 191 11.33 15.58 -3.31
CA TYR A 191 10.27 15.63 -4.33
C TYR A 191 9.65 17.03 -4.39
N PRO A 192 9.08 17.44 -5.54
CA PRO A 192 8.23 18.63 -5.62
C PRO A 192 7.13 18.59 -4.56
N ALA A 193 6.74 19.76 -4.04
CA ALA A 193 5.80 19.85 -2.93
C ALA A 193 4.40 19.28 -3.25
N GLU A 194 4.00 19.37 -4.50
CA GLU A 194 2.73 18.89 -5.06
C GLU A 194 2.73 17.40 -5.39
N GLN A 195 3.89 16.75 -5.41
CA GLN A 195 3.99 15.34 -5.72
C GLN A 195 3.56 14.49 -4.52
N ILE A 196 2.59 13.61 -4.72
CA ILE A 196 1.99 12.76 -3.66
C ILE A 196 2.38 11.29 -3.76
N THR A 197 2.96 10.85 -4.89
CA THR A 197 3.42 9.47 -5.11
C THR A 197 4.51 9.44 -6.18
N GLU A 198 5.33 8.39 -6.17
CA GLU A 198 6.28 8.07 -7.25
C GLU A 198 5.63 7.25 -8.36
N GLU A 199 4.46 6.66 -8.10
CA GLU A 199 3.80 5.76 -9.03
C GLU A 199 3.31 6.51 -10.28
N ARG A 200 3.51 5.88 -11.44
CA ARG A 200 2.95 6.38 -12.69
C ARG A 200 1.42 6.25 -12.72
N PRO A 201 0.72 7.08 -13.48
CA PRO A 201 -0.73 6.97 -13.62
C PRO A 201 -1.21 5.56 -13.96
N GLU A 202 -0.49 4.86 -14.86
CA GLU A 202 -0.78 3.49 -15.28
C GLU A 202 -0.72 2.51 -14.11
N GLU A 203 0.29 2.62 -13.26
CA GLU A 203 0.49 1.75 -12.11
C GLU A 203 -0.59 1.98 -11.05
N THR A 204 -0.88 3.24 -10.77
CA THR A 204 -1.95 3.61 -9.82
C THR A 204 -3.31 3.12 -10.30
N ILE A 205 -3.64 3.27 -11.59
CA ILE A 205 -4.90 2.77 -12.17
C ILE A 205 -4.95 1.24 -12.13
N ALA A 206 -3.86 0.55 -12.48
CA ALA A 206 -3.80 -0.91 -12.43
C ALA A 206 -4.08 -1.42 -11.01
N GLU A 207 -3.49 -0.81 -9.99
CA GLU A 207 -3.74 -1.15 -8.59
C GLU A 207 -5.18 -0.85 -8.16
N LEU A 208 -5.76 0.28 -8.55
CA LEU A 208 -7.16 0.59 -8.26
C LEU A 208 -8.12 -0.42 -8.89
N VAL A 209 -7.87 -0.83 -10.15
CA VAL A 209 -8.67 -1.87 -10.82
C VAL A 209 -8.53 -3.20 -10.09
N ARG A 210 -7.31 -3.60 -9.71
CA ARG A 210 -7.06 -4.82 -8.94
C ARG A 210 -7.77 -4.79 -7.58
N GLY A 211 -7.68 -3.67 -6.87
CA GLY A 211 -8.36 -3.47 -5.59
C GLY A 211 -9.88 -3.55 -5.69
N ALA A 212 -10.47 -3.00 -6.75
CA ALA A 212 -11.91 -3.10 -6.97
C ALA A 212 -12.36 -4.55 -7.19
N PHE A 213 -11.58 -5.35 -7.92
CA PHE A 213 -11.87 -6.78 -8.07
C PHE A 213 -11.61 -7.60 -6.80
N LEU A 214 -10.65 -7.21 -5.96
CA LEU A 214 -10.44 -7.84 -4.66
C LEU A 214 -11.68 -7.77 -3.77
N GLU A 215 -12.47 -6.69 -3.87
CA GLU A 215 -13.69 -6.52 -3.09
C GLU A 215 -14.92 -7.19 -3.71
N GLU A 216 -14.94 -7.31 -5.05
CA GLU A 216 -16.09 -7.85 -5.81
C GLU A 216 -16.07 -9.39 -5.93
N LEU A 217 -14.91 -10.03 -5.79
CA LEU A 217 -14.72 -11.44 -6.04
C LEU A 217 -14.50 -12.23 -4.76
N ASP A 218 -14.97 -13.47 -4.71
CA ASP A 218 -14.78 -14.37 -3.57
C ASP A 218 -13.65 -15.38 -3.82
N ASP A 219 -13.31 -16.15 -2.78
CA ASP A 219 -12.32 -17.23 -2.75
C ASP A 219 -10.89 -16.82 -3.21
N GLU A 220 -10.18 -17.72 -3.87
CA GLU A 220 -8.76 -17.59 -4.29
C GLU A 220 -8.58 -16.75 -5.57
N LEU A 221 -9.66 -16.39 -6.27
CA LEU A 221 -9.60 -15.66 -7.55
C LEU A 221 -8.92 -14.29 -7.44
N PRO A 222 -9.20 -13.48 -6.40
CA PRO A 222 -8.55 -12.19 -6.24
C PRO A 222 -7.02 -12.27 -6.19
N HIS A 223 -6.48 -13.36 -5.65
CA HIS A 223 -5.04 -13.57 -5.50
C HIS A 223 -4.37 -14.04 -6.79
N SER A 224 -5.13 -14.52 -7.77
CA SER A 224 -4.62 -14.98 -9.08
C SER A 224 -4.74 -13.95 -10.21
N LEU A 225 -5.20 -12.73 -9.90
CA LEU A 225 -5.31 -11.66 -10.88
C LEU A 225 -4.00 -10.88 -11.03
N ALA A 226 -3.62 -10.57 -12.28
CA ALA A 226 -2.70 -9.47 -12.58
C ALA A 226 -3.43 -8.42 -13.43
N VAL A 227 -3.12 -7.16 -13.23
CA VAL A 227 -3.73 -6.03 -13.95
C VAL A 227 -2.63 -5.16 -14.54
N VAL A 228 -2.77 -4.84 -15.81
CA VAL A 228 -1.83 -3.97 -16.54
C VAL A 228 -2.64 -2.94 -17.31
N VAL A 229 -2.25 -1.68 -17.22
CA VAL A 229 -2.75 -0.64 -18.12
C VAL A 229 -1.97 -0.73 -19.41
N ASP A 230 -2.64 -1.06 -20.50
CA ASP A 230 -2.01 -1.21 -21.82
C ASP A 230 -1.68 0.16 -22.43
N SER A 231 -2.63 1.13 -22.32
CA SER A 231 -2.43 2.53 -22.76
C SER A 231 -3.36 3.50 -22.03
N ILE A 232 -2.94 4.76 -21.98
CA ILE A 232 -3.76 5.93 -21.68
C ILE A 232 -3.67 6.85 -22.88
N GLU A 233 -4.75 6.97 -23.65
CA GLU A 233 -4.84 7.77 -24.86
C GLU A 233 -5.58 9.06 -24.57
N TYR A 234 -4.95 10.18 -24.83
CA TYR A 234 -5.55 11.51 -24.65
C TYR A 234 -6.18 12.01 -25.96
N PRO A 235 -7.25 12.82 -25.88
CA PRO A 235 -7.92 13.33 -27.09
C PRO A 235 -7.00 14.13 -28.04
N GLU A 236 -5.96 14.75 -27.48
CA GLU A 236 -5.00 15.58 -28.22
C GLU A 236 -3.97 14.77 -28.99
N ASP A 237 -3.78 13.48 -28.65
CA ASP A 237 -2.77 12.60 -29.25
C ASP A 237 -3.26 11.90 -30.54
N ASN A 238 -4.51 12.19 -31.00
CA ASN A 238 -5.12 11.46 -32.12
C ASN A 238 -5.08 12.20 -33.45
N ASP A 239 -4.07 11.87 -34.26
CA ASP A 239 -4.00 12.20 -35.70
C ASP A 239 -4.97 11.37 -36.58
N SER A 240 -5.71 10.40 -36.01
CA SER A 240 -6.51 9.41 -36.76
C SER A 240 -7.89 9.90 -37.20
N GLY A 241 -8.30 11.12 -36.84
CA GLY A 241 -9.55 11.72 -37.31
C GLY A 241 -10.86 11.06 -36.84
N GLU A 242 -10.80 10.04 -35.98
CA GLU A 242 -11.97 9.50 -35.30
C GLU A 242 -12.42 10.43 -34.20
N ALA A 243 -13.72 10.77 -34.19
CA ALA A 243 -14.32 11.67 -33.24
C ALA A 243 -14.24 11.08 -31.81
N TYR A 244 -13.18 11.39 -31.10
CA TYR A 244 -13.12 11.15 -29.66
C TYR A 244 -14.18 12.00 -28.95
N ASP A 245 -14.90 11.39 -28.02
CA ASP A 245 -15.97 12.04 -27.24
C ASP A 245 -15.42 13.07 -26.22
N GLY A 246 -14.19 13.55 -26.42
CA GLY A 246 -13.47 14.50 -25.53
C GLY A 246 -13.04 13.90 -24.20
N LYS A 247 -12.88 12.56 -24.12
CA LYS A 247 -12.44 11.84 -22.94
C LYS A 247 -11.15 11.12 -23.21
N ALA A 248 -10.32 10.96 -22.21
CA ALA A 248 -9.19 10.04 -22.27
C ALA A 248 -9.69 8.58 -22.31
N HIS A 249 -9.03 7.72 -23.07
CA HIS A 249 -9.29 6.28 -23.12
C HIS A 249 -8.22 5.52 -22.34
N VAL A 250 -8.64 4.78 -21.33
CA VAL A 250 -7.77 3.95 -20.49
C VAL A 250 -8.06 2.50 -20.79
N ILE A 251 -7.12 1.82 -21.44
CA ILE A 251 -7.23 0.42 -21.84
C ILE A 251 -6.50 -0.45 -20.81
N VAL A 252 -7.22 -1.39 -20.20
CA VAL A 252 -6.70 -2.22 -19.11
C VAL A 252 -6.90 -3.70 -19.41
N SER A 253 -5.83 -4.47 -19.29
CA SER A 253 -5.83 -5.93 -19.36
C SER A 253 -5.82 -6.54 -17.97
N ILE A 254 -6.78 -7.44 -17.73
CA ILE A 254 -6.92 -8.23 -16.51
C ILE A 254 -6.55 -9.66 -16.84
N TYR A 255 -5.46 -10.16 -16.27
CA TYR A 255 -4.96 -11.49 -16.52
C TYR A 255 -5.42 -12.46 -15.44
N VAL A 256 -5.92 -13.62 -15.89
CA VAL A 256 -6.27 -14.77 -15.05
C VAL A 256 -5.44 -15.99 -15.47
N GLU A 257 -5.31 -16.98 -14.58
CA GLU A 257 -4.51 -18.18 -14.87
C GLU A 257 -5.21 -19.20 -15.74
N ARG A 258 -6.56 -19.24 -15.71
CA ARG A 258 -7.38 -20.29 -16.38
C ARG A 258 -8.54 -19.67 -17.13
N ASP A 259 -8.91 -20.30 -18.25
CA ASP A 259 -10.08 -19.89 -19.05
C ASP A 259 -11.39 -19.94 -18.24
N SER A 260 -11.54 -20.89 -17.33
CA SER A 260 -12.71 -21.01 -16.44
C SER A 260 -12.88 -19.82 -15.47
N GLN A 261 -11.82 -19.04 -15.24
CA GLN A 261 -11.87 -17.86 -14.37
C GLN A 261 -12.42 -16.61 -15.08
N LYS A 262 -12.31 -16.54 -16.42
CA LYS A 262 -12.82 -15.38 -17.19
C LYS A 262 -14.31 -15.09 -16.93
N PRO A 263 -15.22 -16.06 -17.03
CA PRO A 263 -16.64 -15.80 -16.79
C PRO A 263 -16.92 -15.27 -15.38
N ILE A 264 -16.13 -15.68 -14.38
CA ILE A 264 -16.28 -15.24 -12.99
C ILE A 264 -15.89 -13.77 -12.87
N ILE A 265 -14.75 -13.37 -13.48
CA ILE A 265 -14.30 -11.97 -13.50
C ILE A 265 -15.29 -11.06 -14.24
N ILE A 266 -15.83 -11.53 -15.36
CA ILE A 266 -16.77 -10.76 -16.18
C ILE A 266 -18.12 -10.63 -15.46
N GLY A 267 -18.59 -11.69 -14.83
CA GLY A 267 -19.92 -11.79 -14.23
C GLY A 267 -21.02 -12.01 -15.27
N LYS A 268 -22.23 -12.35 -14.81
CA LYS A 268 -23.38 -12.55 -15.68
C LYS A 268 -23.75 -11.24 -16.38
N GLY A 269 -23.76 -11.22 -17.72
CA GLY A 269 -24.01 -10.00 -18.48
C GLY A 269 -22.97 -8.89 -18.26
N ALA A 270 -21.74 -9.24 -17.89
CA ALA A 270 -20.64 -8.32 -17.58
C ALA A 270 -20.86 -7.43 -16.33
N GLU A 271 -21.69 -7.87 -15.41
CA GLU A 271 -22.09 -7.06 -14.23
C GLU A 271 -20.90 -6.66 -13.34
N HIS A 272 -19.87 -7.53 -13.14
CA HIS A 272 -18.69 -7.19 -12.33
C HIS A 272 -17.87 -6.10 -13.01
N LEU A 273 -17.62 -6.21 -14.33
CA LEU A 273 -16.92 -5.18 -15.09
C LEU A 273 -17.63 -3.84 -15.03
N VAL A 274 -18.97 -3.83 -15.14
CA VAL A 274 -19.79 -2.60 -15.06
C VAL A 274 -19.69 -1.97 -13.67
N ARG A 275 -19.78 -2.77 -12.59
CA ARG A 275 -19.65 -2.27 -11.22
C ARG A 275 -18.26 -1.67 -10.97
N VAL A 276 -17.20 -2.37 -11.39
CA VAL A 276 -15.82 -1.88 -11.26
C VAL A 276 -15.62 -0.58 -12.04
N LYS A 277 -16.08 -0.49 -13.31
CA LYS A 277 -16.01 0.74 -14.10
C LYS A 277 -16.75 1.91 -13.41
N LYS A 278 -17.92 1.65 -12.85
CA LYS A 278 -18.71 2.67 -12.12
C LYS A 278 -17.97 3.16 -10.87
N LYS A 279 -17.44 2.23 -10.08
CA LYS A 279 -16.70 2.53 -8.84
C LYS A 279 -15.44 3.35 -9.11
N LEU A 280 -14.73 3.03 -10.18
CA LEU A 280 -13.43 3.63 -10.50
C LEU A 280 -13.50 4.90 -11.34
N ARG A 281 -14.68 5.29 -11.82
CA ARG A 281 -14.86 6.48 -12.69
C ARG A 281 -14.24 7.74 -12.10
N THR A 282 -14.54 8.07 -10.85
CA THR A 282 -14.04 9.30 -10.20
C THR A 282 -12.54 9.22 -9.88
N PRO A 283 -12.01 8.13 -9.28
CA PRO A 283 -10.57 7.98 -9.06
C PRO A 283 -9.77 8.07 -10.36
N VAL A 284 -10.18 7.35 -11.41
CA VAL A 284 -9.46 7.36 -12.70
C VAL A 284 -9.48 8.74 -13.33
N ASN A 285 -10.62 9.45 -13.35
CA ASN A 285 -10.69 10.83 -13.85
C ASN A 285 -9.71 11.76 -13.13
N ARG A 286 -9.54 11.58 -11.80
CA ARG A 286 -8.61 12.39 -11.00
C ARG A 286 -7.17 12.12 -11.39
N ILE A 287 -6.80 10.84 -11.56
CA ILE A 287 -5.43 10.43 -11.93
C ILE A 287 -5.08 10.93 -13.33
N VAL A 288 -6.01 10.79 -14.28
CA VAL A 288 -5.81 11.21 -15.68
C VAL A 288 -5.91 12.72 -15.85
N GLY A 289 -6.47 13.44 -14.86
CA GLY A 289 -6.66 14.90 -14.89
C GLY A 289 -7.87 15.36 -15.71
N GLN A 290 -8.62 14.43 -16.32
CA GLN A 290 -9.81 14.75 -17.13
C GLN A 290 -10.83 13.60 -17.10
N LYS A 291 -11.96 13.77 -17.77
CA LYS A 291 -12.92 12.68 -17.94
C LYS A 291 -12.27 11.54 -18.72
N ALA A 292 -12.41 10.33 -18.21
CA ALA A 292 -11.84 9.12 -18.82
C ALA A 292 -12.90 8.03 -19.03
N LYS A 293 -12.72 7.25 -20.08
CA LYS A 293 -13.43 6.00 -20.35
C LYS A 293 -12.49 4.84 -20.04
N LEU A 294 -12.93 3.95 -19.15
CA LEU A 294 -12.17 2.79 -18.73
C LEU A 294 -12.63 1.56 -19.50
N ASP A 295 -11.76 0.97 -20.31
CA ASP A 295 -12.04 -0.25 -21.05
C ASP A 295 -11.25 -1.44 -20.45
N LEU A 296 -12.00 -2.45 -19.97
CA LEU A 296 -11.47 -3.60 -19.26
C LEU A 296 -11.52 -4.86 -20.14
N HIS A 297 -10.38 -5.50 -20.34
CA HIS A 297 -10.23 -6.72 -21.14
C HIS A 297 -9.72 -7.87 -20.30
N VAL A 298 -10.44 -9.01 -20.29
CA VAL A 298 -10.02 -10.19 -19.54
C VAL A 298 -9.25 -11.15 -20.44
N LYS A 299 -7.98 -11.40 -20.09
CA LYS A 299 -7.04 -12.24 -20.83
C LYS A 299 -6.58 -13.43 -19.98
N VAL A 300 -6.11 -14.51 -20.58
CA VAL A 300 -5.52 -15.66 -19.88
C VAL A 300 -4.01 -15.65 -20.02
N ALA A 301 -3.32 -15.80 -18.88
CA ALA A 301 -1.89 -16.01 -18.79
C ALA A 301 -1.63 -17.24 -17.89
N LYS A 302 -1.50 -18.41 -18.51
CA LYS A 302 -1.38 -19.68 -17.77
C LYS A 302 -0.10 -19.74 -16.95
N GLY A 303 -0.24 -20.02 -15.64
CA GLY A 303 0.89 -20.21 -14.73
C GLY A 303 1.78 -18.99 -14.53
N TRP A 304 1.28 -17.78 -14.80
CA TRP A 304 2.05 -16.54 -14.77
C TRP A 304 2.78 -16.28 -13.45
N GLN A 305 2.25 -16.74 -12.31
CA GLN A 305 2.86 -16.55 -10.99
C GLN A 305 4.18 -17.33 -10.80
N SER A 306 4.46 -18.30 -11.67
CA SER A 306 5.64 -19.16 -11.60
C SER A 306 6.56 -19.01 -12.83
N ASP A 307 6.19 -18.18 -13.80
CA ASP A 307 6.96 -17.94 -15.03
C ASP A 307 7.69 -16.58 -14.93
N PRO A 308 9.04 -16.58 -14.89
CA PRO A 308 9.83 -15.35 -14.75
C PRO A 308 9.55 -14.33 -15.87
N LYS A 309 9.36 -14.78 -17.11
CA LYS A 309 9.12 -13.89 -18.26
C LYS A 309 7.72 -13.25 -18.20
N GLN A 310 6.72 -14.02 -17.76
CA GLN A 310 5.39 -13.49 -17.59
C GLN A 310 5.32 -12.51 -16.39
N LEU A 311 6.00 -12.82 -15.30
CA LEU A 311 6.11 -11.90 -14.16
C LEU A 311 6.70 -10.55 -14.58
N GLU A 312 7.83 -10.56 -15.31
CA GLU A 312 8.46 -9.34 -15.83
C GLU A 312 7.52 -8.56 -16.75
N LYS A 313 6.83 -9.24 -17.69
CA LYS A 313 5.84 -8.63 -18.58
C LYS A 313 4.66 -8.01 -17.82
N LEU A 314 4.26 -8.58 -16.69
CA LEU A 314 3.17 -8.12 -15.84
C LEU A 314 3.62 -7.09 -14.79
N GLY A 315 4.92 -6.73 -14.76
CA GLY A 315 5.48 -5.69 -13.91
C GLY A 315 5.82 -6.14 -12.48
N PHE A 316 6.21 -7.44 -12.33
CA PHE A 316 6.67 -8.03 -11.06
C PHE A 316 8.14 -8.45 -11.12
#